data_e213850bdcd34cec6d4b1d85ba0a15ee
#
_entry.id   e213850bdcd34cec6d4b1d85ba0a15ee
#
_cell.length_a   1.000
_cell.length_b   1.000
_cell.length_c   1.000
_cell.angle_alpha   90.00
_cell.angle_beta   90.00
_cell.angle_gamma   90.00
#
_symmetry.space_group_name_H-M   'P 1'
#
loop_
_entity.id
_entity.type
_entity.pdbx_description
1 polymer ?
#
loop_
_entity_poly.entity_id
_entity_poly.type
_entity_poly.pdbx_seq_one_letter_code
_entity_poly.pdbx_strand_id
1 'polypeptide(L)'
;PKNPFVLADSVASNGNAETFAMGAAFAYRFTKNIKGGLGAGLTVGSMSDQTDPRPKTNTSRFNITAGADATISSAWVLGLAARLELLSSNLSYTVVNPLINHRYFLLKGMGDYYRRSSSEDSGYQRDYKGTTFSGELSVTFKPSESPFQNIVLLKASAGNEKATDGGSAYTFKGGDYYFSCLNVKDRLMFSHNERMLHNIILGAEIANGNSDWYDQKKLTDTQHGNISYYKVLSKTRIQKQKDMAVTAEYRFDHLTDGQCDF
;
A
#
# COMPACT_ATOMS: atom_id res chain seq x y z
N PRO A 1 7.29 6.51 -3.33
CA PRO A 1 7.16 6.05 -4.72
C PRO A 1 5.81 5.38 -4.96
N LYS A 2 5.27 5.48 -6.19
CA LYS A 2 3.97 4.92 -6.57
C LYS A 2 4.13 4.03 -7.79
N ASN A 3 3.31 2.97 -7.85
CA ASN A 3 3.24 2.10 -9.03
C ASN A 3 2.81 2.92 -10.25
N PRO A 4 3.63 2.98 -11.33
CA PRO A 4 3.33 3.77 -12.52
C PRO A 4 2.38 3.05 -13.50
N PHE A 5 2.16 1.76 -13.34
CA PHE A 5 1.36 0.93 -14.25
C PHE A 5 -0.14 1.11 -13.99
N VAL A 6 -0.65 2.30 -14.25
CA VAL A 6 -2.05 2.66 -14.06
C VAL A 6 -2.83 2.45 -15.36
N LEU A 7 -4.04 1.95 -15.27
CA LEU A 7 -5.00 1.94 -16.35
C LEU A 7 -5.93 3.15 -16.17
N ALA A 8 -6.04 3.98 -17.21
CA ALA A 8 -6.87 5.18 -17.23
C ALA A 8 -7.65 5.28 -18.54
N ASP A 9 -8.65 6.16 -18.58
CA ASP A 9 -9.41 6.52 -19.78
C ASP A 9 -9.36 8.04 -20.00
N SER A 10 -9.99 8.51 -21.07
CA SER A 10 -10.04 9.92 -21.47
C SER A 10 -11.29 10.67 -20.99
N VAL A 11 -12.13 10.04 -20.16
CA VAL A 11 -13.42 10.59 -19.72
C VAL A 11 -13.30 11.06 -18.27
N ALA A 12 -13.57 12.33 -18.02
CA ALA A 12 -13.69 12.84 -16.67
C ALA A 12 -15.07 12.45 -16.12
N SER A 13 -15.08 11.79 -14.96
CA SER A 13 -16.30 11.27 -14.38
C SER A 13 -16.27 11.28 -12.85
N ASN A 14 -17.45 11.15 -12.23
CA ASN A 14 -17.60 11.09 -10.79
C ASN A 14 -17.95 9.67 -10.36
N GLY A 15 -17.04 9.05 -9.63
CA GLY A 15 -17.24 7.70 -9.12
C GLY A 15 -17.80 7.67 -7.70
N ASN A 16 -18.61 6.66 -7.41
CA ASN A 16 -19.01 6.30 -6.06
C ASN A 16 -18.04 5.25 -5.51
N ALA A 17 -17.60 5.43 -4.27
CA ALA A 17 -16.68 4.53 -3.60
C ALA A 17 -17.26 4.07 -2.26
N GLU A 18 -17.13 2.77 -2.00
CA GLU A 18 -17.49 2.14 -0.73
C GLU A 18 -16.30 1.34 -0.22
N THR A 19 -16.08 1.39 1.08
CA THR A 19 -14.99 0.64 1.72
C THR A 19 -15.46 0.04 3.03
N PHE A 20 -15.19 -1.24 3.22
CA PHE A 20 -15.43 -1.99 4.45
C PHE A 20 -14.10 -2.47 5.01
N ALA A 21 -13.91 -2.29 6.31
CA ALA A 21 -12.73 -2.78 7.02
C ALA A 21 -13.16 -3.59 8.23
N MET A 22 -12.52 -4.74 8.42
CA MET A 22 -12.69 -5.57 9.60
C MET A 22 -11.31 -6.04 10.08
N GLY A 23 -11.20 -6.28 11.37
CA GLY A 23 -9.97 -6.78 11.95
C GLY A 23 -10.21 -7.40 13.31
N ALA A 24 -9.29 -8.30 13.67
CA ALA A 24 -9.23 -8.92 14.97
C ALA A 24 -7.78 -8.93 15.46
N ALA A 25 -7.60 -8.75 16.75
CA ALA A 25 -6.28 -8.84 17.38
C ALA A 25 -6.41 -9.58 18.71
N PHE A 26 -5.39 -10.35 19.00
CA PHE A 26 -5.22 -11.05 20.25
C PHE A 26 -3.87 -10.69 20.86
N ALA A 27 -3.84 -10.36 22.13
CA ALA A 27 -2.62 -10.09 22.87
C ALA A 27 -2.59 -10.91 24.18
N TYR A 28 -1.42 -11.42 24.49
CA TYR A 28 -1.20 -12.25 25.66
C TYR A 28 0.08 -11.85 26.40
N ARG A 29 0.02 -11.86 27.72
CA ARG A 29 1.18 -11.63 28.57
C ARG A 29 1.76 -12.99 28.99
N PHE A 30 2.88 -13.34 28.39
CA PHE A 30 3.58 -14.61 28.68
C PHE A 30 4.27 -14.59 30.04
N THR A 31 4.87 -13.44 30.39
CA THR A 31 5.52 -13.20 31.68
C THR A 31 5.22 -11.78 32.15
N LYS A 32 5.74 -11.40 33.35
CA LYS A 32 5.64 -10.01 33.83
C LYS A 32 6.27 -9.01 32.84
N ASN A 33 7.29 -9.45 32.10
CA ASN A 33 8.12 -8.59 31.27
C ASN A 33 7.90 -8.80 29.77
N ILE A 34 7.19 -9.87 29.33
CA ILE A 34 7.02 -10.20 27.92
C ILE A 34 5.55 -10.29 27.58
N LYS A 35 5.15 -9.51 26.59
CA LYS A 35 3.82 -9.55 25.96
C LYS A 35 3.99 -9.86 24.49
N GLY A 36 3.03 -10.53 23.88
CA GLY A 36 3.01 -10.76 22.45
C GLY A 36 1.59 -10.75 21.93
N GLY A 37 1.46 -10.58 20.64
CA GLY A 37 0.15 -10.50 20.00
C GLY A 37 0.18 -10.89 18.54
N LEU A 38 -0.99 -11.25 18.06
CA LEU A 38 -1.29 -11.52 16.68
C LEU A 38 -2.50 -10.69 16.26
N GLY A 39 -2.47 -10.18 15.05
CA GLY A 39 -3.58 -9.46 14.47
C GLY A 39 -3.79 -9.85 13.02
N ALA A 40 -5.03 -9.78 12.56
CA ALA A 40 -5.38 -9.93 11.16
C ALA A 40 -6.39 -8.86 10.78
N GLY A 41 -6.29 -8.35 9.56
CA GLY A 41 -7.19 -7.33 9.04
C GLY A 41 -7.52 -7.59 7.58
N LEU A 42 -8.75 -7.27 7.20
CA LEU A 42 -9.25 -7.30 5.83
C LEU A 42 -9.90 -5.96 5.52
N THR A 43 -9.51 -5.35 4.43
CA THR A 43 -10.17 -4.18 3.86
C THR A 43 -10.60 -4.50 2.45
N VAL A 44 -11.87 -4.34 2.15
CA VAL A 44 -12.44 -4.49 0.81
C VAL A 44 -13.06 -3.18 0.38
N GLY A 45 -12.83 -2.78 -0.87
CA GLY A 45 -13.35 -1.55 -1.43
C GLY A 45 -13.85 -1.77 -2.84
N SER A 46 -14.89 -1.05 -3.21
CA SER A 46 -15.41 -0.96 -4.56
C SER A 46 -15.55 0.51 -4.95
N MET A 47 -15.13 0.85 -6.15
CA MET A 47 -15.35 2.15 -6.76
C MET A 47 -15.93 1.93 -8.16
N SER A 48 -16.98 2.64 -8.51
CA SER A 48 -17.61 2.53 -9.83
C SER A 48 -18.15 3.86 -10.32
N ASP A 49 -18.16 4.01 -11.63
CA ASP A 49 -18.79 5.12 -12.34
C ASP A 49 -19.81 4.59 -13.36
N GLN A 50 -20.84 5.38 -13.62
CA GLN A 50 -21.89 5.04 -14.60
C GLN A 50 -21.68 5.70 -15.97
N THR A 51 -20.69 6.58 -16.08
CA THR A 51 -20.33 7.24 -17.33
C THR A 51 -19.43 6.33 -18.16
N ASP A 52 -19.81 6.05 -19.42
CA ASP A 52 -18.98 5.22 -20.29
C ASP A 52 -17.57 5.82 -20.46
N PRO A 53 -16.54 4.99 -20.35
CA PRO A 53 -16.52 3.52 -20.39
C PRO A 53 -16.68 2.81 -19.02
N ARG A 54 -17.48 3.29 -18.14
CA ARG A 54 -17.91 2.70 -16.84
C ARG A 54 -16.80 1.97 -16.08
N PRO A 55 -15.80 2.69 -15.56
CA PRO A 55 -14.76 2.06 -14.75
C PRO A 55 -15.34 1.47 -13.46
N LYS A 56 -14.90 0.26 -13.14
CA LYS A 56 -15.19 -0.40 -11.86
C LYS A 56 -13.92 -0.97 -11.28
N THR A 57 -13.60 -0.56 -10.07
CA THR A 57 -12.45 -1.08 -9.32
C THR A 57 -12.95 -1.85 -8.10
N ASN A 58 -12.49 -3.08 -7.92
CA ASN A 58 -12.68 -3.85 -6.69
C ASN A 58 -11.30 -4.12 -6.10
N THR A 59 -11.12 -3.76 -4.83
CA THR A 59 -9.83 -3.91 -4.14
C THR A 59 -10.02 -4.71 -2.86
N SER A 60 -9.10 -5.61 -2.58
CA SER A 60 -9.01 -6.36 -1.33
C SER A 60 -7.59 -6.26 -0.79
N ARG A 61 -7.45 -5.92 0.49
CA ARG A 61 -6.18 -5.92 1.23
C ARG A 61 -6.35 -6.78 2.47
N PHE A 62 -5.58 -7.85 2.54
CA PHE A 62 -5.50 -8.71 3.71
C PHE A 62 -4.15 -8.54 4.38
N ASN A 63 -4.11 -8.47 5.71
CA ASN A 63 -2.86 -8.39 6.44
C ASN A 63 -2.87 -9.27 7.68
N ILE A 64 -1.70 -9.77 8.02
CA ILE A 64 -1.40 -10.46 9.28
C ILE A 64 -0.24 -9.74 9.93
N THR A 65 -0.34 -9.50 11.22
CA THR A 65 0.70 -8.88 12.04
C THR A 65 1.00 -9.75 13.25
N ALA A 66 2.27 -9.96 13.55
CA ALA A 66 2.73 -10.57 14.79
C ALA A 66 3.71 -9.64 15.46
N GLY A 67 3.66 -9.53 16.79
CA GLY A 67 4.58 -8.66 17.52
C GLY A 67 4.75 -9.10 18.96
N ALA A 68 5.82 -8.61 19.57
CA ALA A 68 6.11 -8.82 20.97
C ALA A 68 6.82 -7.61 21.55
N ASP A 69 6.53 -7.32 22.82
CA ASP A 69 7.18 -6.30 23.64
C ASP A 69 7.86 -6.96 24.82
N ALA A 70 9.07 -6.49 25.12
CA ALA A 70 9.86 -6.91 26.28
C ALA A 70 10.20 -5.70 27.17
N THR A 71 9.78 -5.74 28.43
CA THR A 71 10.19 -4.77 29.45
C THR A 71 11.58 -5.18 29.97
N ILE A 72 12.60 -4.41 29.60
CA ILE A 72 14.01 -4.69 29.94
C ILE A 72 14.34 -4.17 31.33
N SER A 73 13.76 -3.03 31.67
CA SER A 73 13.89 -2.44 33.03
C SER A 73 12.65 -1.59 33.33
N SER A 74 12.60 -0.96 34.50
CA SER A 74 11.52 -0.05 34.90
C SER A 74 11.35 1.14 33.93
N ALA A 75 12.39 1.48 33.15
CA ALA A 75 12.38 2.62 32.23
C ALA A 75 12.37 2.23 30.75
N TRP A 76 12.70 1.00 30.38
CA TRP A 76 12.92 0.60 28.98
C TRP A 76 12.03 -0.54 28.55
N VAL A 77 11.34 -0.33 27.41
CA VAL A 77 10.58 -1.37 26.70
C VAL A 77 11.06 -1.44 25.26
N LEU A 78 11.33 -2.66 24.81
CA LEU A 78 11.66 -2.96 23.42
C LEU A 78 10.47 -3.69 22.79
N GLY A 79 10.07 -3.28 21.60
CA GLY A 79 9.03 -3.93 20.80
C GLY A 79 9.56 -4.36 19.45
N LEU A 80 9.10 -5.49 18.97
CA LEU A 80 9.36 -6.02 17.64
C LEU A 80 8.06 -6.48 17.01
N ALA A 81 7.81 -6.09 15.75
CA ALA A 81 6.66 -6.56 15.01
C ALA A 81 7.01 -6.89 13.55
N ALA A 82 6.28 -7.83 12.98
CA ALA A 82 6.34 -8.18 11.57
C ALA A 82 4.93 -8.19 10.99
N ARG A 83 4.78 -7.71 9.76
CA ARG A 83 3.50 -7.67 9.04
C ARG A 83 3.67 -8.15 7.62
N LEU A 84 2.78 -9.02 7.19
CA LEU A 84 2.56 -9.40 5.80
C LEU A 84 1.25 -8.79 5.32
N GLU A 85 1.27 -8.15 4.15
CA GLU A 85 0.09 -7.61 3.49
C GLU A 85 -0.01 -8.16 2.07
N LEU A 86 -1.21 -8.62 1.70
CA LEU A 86 -1.57 -9.11 0.37
C LEU A 86 -2.59 -8.14 -0.24
N LEU A 87 -2.27 -7.63 -1.42
CA LEU A 87 -3.14 -6.77 -2.24
C LEU A 87 -3.68 -7.57 -3.42
N SER A 88 -4.98 -7.45 -3.67
CA SER A 88 -5.62 -7.85 -4.92
C SER A 88 -6.56 -6.73 -5.34
N SER A 89 -6.39 -6.20 -6.55
CA SER A 89 -7.26 -5.17 -7.10
C SER A 89 -7.54 -5.47 -8.55
N ASN A 90 -8.81 -5.36 -8.93
CA ASN A 90 -9.28 -5.53 -10.30
C ASN A 90 -9.90 -4.22 -10.76
N LEU A 91 -9.42 -3.68 -11.87
CA LEU A 91 -10.02 -2.54 -12.56
C LEU A 91 -10.55 -3.03 -13.90
N SER A 92 -11.84 -2.84 -14.14
CA SER A 92 -12.52 -3.20 -15.38
C SER A 92 -13.24 -2.00 -15.98
N TYR A 93 -13.29 -1.97 -17.30
CA TYR A 93 -14.08 -1.04 -18.09
C TYR A 93 -15.17 -1.81 -18.84
N THR A 94 -16.37 -1.25 -18.90
CA THR A 94 -17.50 -1.80 -19.66
C THR A 94 -18.13 -0.69 -20.47
N VAL A 95 -18.10 -0.81 -21.80
CA VAL A 95 -18.74 0.13 -22.71
C VAL A 95 -20.16 -0.32 -23.00
N VAL A 96 -21.14 0.54 -22.74
CA VAL A 96 -22.56 0.28 -23.00
C VAL A 96 -22.99 0.85 -24.34
N ASN A 97 -22.44 2.00 -24.73
CA ASN A 97 -22.72 2.58 -26.03
C ASN A 97 -21.60 2.25 -27.04
N PRO A 98 -21.73 1.21 -27.89
CA PRO A 98 -20.71 0.80 -28.84
C PRO A 98 -20.49 1.78 -29.99
N LEU A 99 -21.37 2.78 -30.18
CA LEU A 99 -21.24 3.80 -31.22
C LEU A 99 -20.17 4.85 -30.87
N ILE A 100 -19.79 4.95 -29.58
CA ILE A 100 -18.74 5.86 -29.11
C ILE A 100 -17.46 5.07 -28.88
N ASN A 101 -16.39 5.49 -29.55
CA ASN A 101 -15.09 4.86 -29.39
C ASN A 101 -14.34 5.51 -28.22
N HIS A 102 -14.21 4.80 -27.11
CA HIS A 102 -13.45 5.21 -25.94
C HIS A 102 -11.99 4.79 -26.04
N ARG A 103 -11.10 5.56 -25.40
CA ARG A 103 -9.67 5.29 -25.39
C ARG A 103 -9.22 4.90 -23.98
N TYR A 104 -8.43 3.83 -23.90
CA TYR A 104 -7.78 3.36 -22.69
C TYR A 104 -6.29 3.64 -22.77
N PHE A 105 -5.71 4.09 -21.69
CA PHE A 105 -4.30 4.41 -21.56
C PHE A 105 -3.66 3.49 -20.51
N LEU A 106 -2.77 2.64 -20.97
CA LEU A 106 -1.97 1.77 -20.10
C LEU A 106 -0.68 2.54 -19.80
N LEU A 107 -0.68 3.26 -18.69
CA LEU A 107 0.45 4.08 -18.30
C LEU A 107 1.65 3.19 -17.93
N LYS A 108 2.85 3.61 -18.36
CA LYS A 108 4.12 2.94 -18.08
C LYS A 108 5.04 3.78 -17.19
N GLY A 109 4.62 4.99 -16.84
CA GLY A 109 5.40 5.97 -16.09
C GLY A 109 6.10 6.99 -16.99
N MET A 110 6.55 8.10 -16.39
CA MET A 110 7.26 9.20 -17.08
C MET A 110 6.51 9.81 -18.28
N GLY A 111 5.15 9.75 -18.27
CA GLY A 111 4.33 10.23 -19.36
C GLY A 111 4.18 9.27 -20.55
N ASP A 112 4.86 8.13 -20.53
CA ASP A 112 4.73 7.11 -21.57
C ASP A 112 3.53 6.19 -21.33
N TYR A 113 2.85 5.78 -22.40
CA TYR A 113 1.66 4.95 -22.32
C TYR A 113 1.44 4.11 -23.58
N TYR A 114 0.72 3.02 -23.42
CA TYR A 114 0.13 2.24 -24.52
C TYR A 114 -1.33 2.63 -24.66
N ARG A 115 -1.80 2.87 -25.88
CA ARG A 115 -3.19 3.21 -26.17
C ARG A 115 -3.94 1.98 -26.69
N ARG A 116 -5.14 1.76 -26.15
CA ARG A 116 -6.12 0.80 -26.62
C ARG A 116 -7.43 1.53 -26.94
N SER A 117 -8.28 0.90 -27.72
CA SER A 117 -9.55 1.45 -28.16
C SER A 117 -10.69 0.48 -27.84
N SER A 118 -11.86 1.00 -27.46
CA SER A 118 -13.05 0.19 -27.22
C SER A 118 -13.62 -0.46 -28.49
N SER A 119 -13.22 0.02 -29.66
CA SER A 119 -13.53 -0.65 -30.93
C SER A 119 -12.75 -1.95 -31.14
N GLU A 120 -11.60 -2.10 -30.45
CA GLU A 120 -10.78 -3.33 -30.45
C GLU A 120 -11.17 -4.27 -29.31
N ASP A 121 -11.49 -3.68 -28.14
CA ASP A 121 -11.84 -4.38 -26.92
C ASP A 121 -13.05 -3.69 -26.27
N SER A 122 -14.25 -4.22 -26.39
CA SER A 122 -15.48 -3.67 -25.81
C SER A 122 -15.48 -3.57 -24.29
N GLY A 123 -14.55 -4.26 -23.64
CA GLY A 123 -14.23 -4.17 -22.22
C GLY A 123 -12.75 -4.43 -22.00
N TYR A 124 -12.14 -3.73 -21.06
CA TYR A 124 -10.74 -3.90 -20.71
C TYR A 124 -10.60 -4.13 -19.21
N GLN A 125 -9.74 -5.06 -18.84
CA GLN A 125 -9.54 -5.44 -17.45
C GLN A 125 -8.05 -5.49 -17.11
N ARG A 126 -7.69 -4.95 -15.95
CA ARG A 126 -6.37 -5.05 -15.35
C ARG A 126 -6.46 -5.54 -13.91
N ASP A 127 -5.71 -6.56 -13.62
CA ASP A 127 -5.53 -7.10 -12.28
C ASP A 127 -4.21 -6.61 -11.69
N TYR A 128 -4.25 -6.18 -10.43
CA TYR A 128 -3.08 -5.87 -9.63
C TYR A 128 -3.00 -6.88 -8.48
N LYS A 129 -1.85 -7.52 -8.33
CA LYS A 129 -1.54 -8.39 -7.20
C LYS A 129 -0.26 -7.91 -6.55
N GLY A 130 -0.29 -7.71 -5.25
CA GLY A 130 0.84 -7.20 -4.48
C GLY A 130 1.08 -7.98 -3.21
N THR A 131 2.33 -8.02 -2.80
CA THR A 131 2.76 -8.57 -1.51
C THR A 131 3.72 -7.57 -0.88
N THR A 132 3.47 -7.21 0.37
CA THR A 132 4.33 -6.34 1.16
C THR A 132 4.69 -7.02 2.47
N PHE A 133 5.97 -7.05 2.78
CA PHE A 133 6.49 -7.44 4.09
C PHE A 133 7.03 -6.21 4.81
N SER A 134 6.74 -6.09 6.12
CA SER A 134 7.26 -5.00 6.96
C SER A 134 7.77 -5.57 8.28
N GLY A 135 8.89 -5.03 8.75
CA GLY A 135 9.42 -5.23 10.08
C GLY A 135 9.44 -3.89 10.84
N GLU A 136 9.18 -3.94 12.12
CA GLU A 136 9.14 -2.77 12.99
C GLU A 136 9.87 -3.06 14.28
N LEU A 137 10.75 -2.13 14.69
CA LEU A 137 11.43 -2.12 15.99
C LEU A 137 11.00 -0.86 16.71
N SER A 138 10.57 -0.99 17.96
CA SER A 138 10.24 0.14 18.82
C SER A 138 11.10 0.12 20.08
N VAL A 139 11.54 1.29 20.51
CA VAL A 139 12.24 1.51 21.76
C VAL A 139 11.49 2.58 22.53
N THR A 140 10.95 2.22 23.67
CA THR A 140 10.29 3.17 24.58
C THR A 140 11.17 3.40 25.81
N PHE A 141 11.44 4.66 26.09
CA PHE A 141 12.10 5.10 27.32
C PHE A 141 11.13 5.95 28.12
N LYS A 142 10.76 5.46 29.30
CA LYS A 142 9.87 6.14 30.25
C LYS A 142 10.41 5.90 31.66
N PRO A 143 11.29 6.77 32.20
CA PRO A 143 11.76 6.68 33.57
C PRO A 143 10.62 6.79 34.58
N SER A 144 10.70 6.06 35.68
CA SER A 144 9.75 6.17 36.79
C SER A 144 9.74 7.59 37.32
N GLU A 145 8.56 8.13 37.63
CA GLU A 145 8.36 9.49 38.21
C GLU A 145 8.86 10.64 37.31
N SER A 146 9.23 10.38 36.08
CA SER A 146 9.65 11.40 35.13
C SER A 146 8.47 11.90 34.28
N PRO A 147 8.36 13.22 34.09
CA PRO A 147 7.38 13.78 33.16
C PRO A 147 7.75 13.55 31.66
N PHE A 148 8.82 12.80 31.40
CA PHE A 148 9.39 12.60 30.09
C PHE A 148 9.18 11.16 29.60
N GLN A 149 8.75 11.03 28.35
CA GLN A 149 8.72 9.76 27.63
C GLN A 149 9.25 9.96 26.22
N ASN A 150 10.07 9.02 25.76
CA ASN A 150 10.53 8.96 24.38
C ASN A 150 10.18 7.63 23.74
N ILE A 151 9.71 7.66 22.50
CA ILE A 151 9.42 6.46 21.71
C ILE A 151 10.09 6.62 20.35
N VAL A 152 11.08 5.77 20.10
CA VAL A 152 11.72 5.65 18.78
C VAL A 152 11.15 4.44 18.06
N LEU A 153 10.70 4.64 16.83
CA LEU A 153 10.16 3.61 15.95
C LEU A 153 11.00 3.54 14.68
N LEU A 154 11.49 2.36 14.35
CA LEU A 154 12.16 2.05 13.10
C LEU A 154 11.31 1.03 12.33
N LYS A 155 10.87 1.40 11.13
CA LYS A 155 10.08 0.50 10.26
C LYS A 155 10.76 0.34 8.91
N ALA A 156 10.99 -0.90 8.53
CA ALA A 156 11.44 -1.26 7.19
C ALA A 156 10.33 -2.04 6.48
N SER A 157 10.09 -1.73 5.21
CA SER A 157 9.14 -2.46 4.39
C SER A 157 9.68 -2.67 2.98
N ALA A 158 9.30 -3.79 2.37
CA ALA A 158 9.59 -4.09 0.98
C ALA A 158 8.42 -4.86 0.38
N GLY A 159 8.17 -4.64 -0.91
CA GLY A 159 7.07 -5.30 -1.58
C GLY A 159 7.17 -5.23 -3.09
N ASN A 160 6.23 -5.91 -3.71
CA ASN A 160 6.03 -5.87 -5.15
C ASN A 160 4.55 -5.80 -5.49
N GLU A 161 4.28 -5.23 -6.66
CA GLU A 161 2.96 -5.23 -7.29
C GLU A 161 3.13 -5.62 -8.75
N LYS A 162 2.24 -6.50 -9.24
CA LYS A 162 2.21 -6.96 -10.63
C LYS A 162 0.92 -6.52 -11.27
N ALA A 163 1.00 -5.87 -12.42
CA ALA A 163 -0.15 -5.56 -13.26
C ALA A 163 -0.25 -6.58 -14.39
N THR A 164 -1.45 -7.16 -14.58
CA THR A 164 -1.72 -8.12 -15.66
C THR A 164 -3.04 -7.77 -16.32
N ASP A 165 -3.08 -7.82 -17.65
CA ASP A 165 -4.26 -7.51 -18.44
C ASP A 165 -4.78 -8.74 -19.18
N GLY A 166 -6.08 -8.78 -19.46
CA GLY A 166 -6.73 -9.85 -20.17
C GLY A 166 -7.31 -10.94 -19.27
N GLY A 167 -8.01 -11.86 -19.90
CA GLY A 167 -8.66 -12.99 -19.23
C GLY A 167 -7.81 -14.25 -19.19
N SER A 168 -8.44 -15.37 -18.83
CA SER A 168 -7.80 -16.68 -18.67
C SER A 168 -7.18 -17.24 -19.97
N ALA A 169 -7.63 -16.79 -21.14
CA ALA A 169 -7.15 -17.30 -22.42
C ALA A 169 -5.78 -16.75 -22.83
N TYR A 170 -5.50 -15.51 -22.50
CA TYR A 170 -4.18 -14.89 -22.71
C TYR A 170 -3.99 -13.73 -21.75
N THR A 171 -2.80 -13.62 -21.22
CA THR A 171 -2.43 -12.59 -20.24
C THR A 171 -1.32 -11.71 -20.79
N PHE A 172 -1.58 -10.40 -20.82
CA PHE A 172 -0.56 -9.40 -21.08
C PHE A 172 0.02 -8.91 -19.78
N LYS A 173 1.35 -8.89 -19.64
CA LYS A 173 2.02 -8.37 -18.46
C LYS A 173 2.06 -6.85 -18.53
N GLY A 174 1.25 -6.19 -17.73
CA GLY A 174 1.15 -4.73 -17.66
C GLY A 174 2.32 -4.06 -16.97
N GLY A 175 3.15 -4.81 -16.23
CA GLY A 175 4.36 -4.37 -15.58
C GLY A 175 4.52 -4.89 -14.16
N ASP A 176 5.76 -4.89 -13.68
CA ASP A 176 6.13 -5.21 -12.30
C ASP A 176 6.69 -3.97 -11.60
N TYR A 177 6.17 -3.67 -10.42
CA TYR A 177 6.66 -2.60 -9.57
C TYR A 177 7.21 -3.19 -8.27
N TYR A 178 8.40 -2.76 -7.87
CA TYR A 178 9.09 -3.15 -6.64
C TYR A 178 9.39 -1.91 -5.83
N PHE A 179 9.17 -1.99 -4.53
CA PHE A 179 9.45 -0.87 -3.63
C PHE A 179 10.08 -1.33 -2.32
N SER A 180 10.82 -0.42 -1.72
CA SER A 180 11.32 -0.54 -0.35
C SER A 180 11.21 0.81 0.33
N CYS A 181 10.96 0.81 1.64
CA CYS A 181 10.83 2.00 2.44
C CYS A 181 11.48 1.77 3.81
N LEU A 182 12.26 2.73 4.26
CA LEU A 182 12.77 2.83 5.63
C LEU A 182 12.17 4.08 6.24
N ASN A 183 11.50 3.94 7.36
CA ASN A 183 10.89 5.03 8.12
C ASN A 183 11.43 5.01 9.55
N VAL A 184 11.87 6.16 10.02
CA VAL A 184 12.27 6.40 11.41
C VAL A 184 11.33 7.47 11.96
N LYS A 185 10.77 7.21 13.12
CA LYS A 185 9.91 8.16 13.83
C LYS A 185 10.36 8.24 15.29
N ASP A 186 10.59 9.44 15.76
CA ASP A 186 10.90 9.74 17.14
C ASP A 186 9.79 10.59 17.74
N ARG A 187 9.26 10.16 18.87
CA ARG A 187 8.21 10.86 19.60
C ARG A 187 8.69 11.18 21.00
N LEU A 188 8.83 12.47 21.27
CA LEU A 188 9.17 13.02 22.57
C LEU A 188 7.90 13.57 23.21
N MET A 189 7.58 13.08 24.40
CA MET A 189 6.46 13.58 25.21
C MET A 189 7.00 14.12 26.51
N PHE A 190 6.56 15.32 26.86
CA PHE A 190 6.91 15.99 28.10
C PHE A 190 5.68 16.57 28.75
N SER A 191 5.40 16.17 29.98
CA SER A 191 4.31 16.71 30.79
C SER A 191 4.85 17.74 31.77
N HIS A 192 4.35 18.97 31.70
CA HIS A 192 4.61 19.99 32.73
C HIS A 192 3.32 20.17 33.53
N ASN A 193 3.30 19.65 34.74
CA ASN A 193 2.12 19.48 35.58
C ASN A 193 1.11 18.48 34.94
N GLU A 194 0.14 18.02 35.68
CA GLU A 194 -0.88 17.06 35.23
C GLU A 194 -1.82 17.59 34.13
N ARG A 195 -1.66 18.86 33.71
CA ARG A 195 -2.56 19.55 32.78
C ARG A 195 -1.93 19.96 31.46
N MET A 196 -0.62 19.91 31.33
CA MET A 196 0.09 20.37 30.12
C MET A 196 0.91 19.25 29.53
N LEU A 197 0.64 18.91 28.27
CA LEU A 197 1.39 17.91 27.53
C LEU A 197 1.99 18.51 26.27
N HIS A 198 3.31 18.41 26.14
CA HIS A 198 4.04 18.72 24.93
C HIS A 198 4.40 17.43 24.21
N ASN A 199 4.10 17.37 22.92
CA ASN A 199 4.36 16.21 22.07
C ASN A 199 5.10 16.68 20.82
N ILE A 200 6.35 16.24 20.66
CA ILE A 200 7.19 16.54 19.50
C ILE A 200 7.36 15.24 18.73
N ILE A 201 7.05 15.25 17.45
CA ILE A 201 7.21 14.10 16.57
C ILE A 201 8.15 14.48 15.44
N LEU A 202 9.26 13.77 15.33
CA LEU A 202 10.22 13.89 14.25
C LEU A 202 10.15 12.62 13.41
N GLY A 203 10.12 12.77 12.09
CA GLY A 203 10.04 11.66 11.15
C GLY A 203 11.01 11.82 10.00
N ALA A 204 11.62 10.72 9.57
CA ALA A 204 12.40 10.65 8.35
C ALA A 204 12.02 9.39 7.57
N GLU A 205 11.85 9.53 6.27
CA GLU A 205 11.50 8.43 5.38
C GLU A 205 12.38 8.45 4.14
N ILE A 206 12.86 7.27 3.75
CA ILE A 206 13.53 7.03 2.48
C ILE A 206 12.80 5.88 1.80
N ALA A 207 12.30 6.13 0.60
CA ALA A 207 11.58 5.15 -0.17
C ALA A 207 12.16 5.03 -1.58
N ASN A 208 12.31 3.80 -2.06
CA ASN A 208 12.79 3.49 -3.39
C ASN A 208 11.71 2.73 -4.16
N GLY A 209 11.56 3.03 -5.45
CA GLY A 209 10.67 2.36 -6.37
C GLY A 209 11.37 2.00 -7.67
N ASN A 210 11.10 0.80 -8.18
CA ASN A 210 11.63 0.32 -9.45
C ASN A 210 10.50 -0.29 -10.27
N SER A 211 10.42 0.08 -11.55
CA SER A 211 9.36 -0.37 -12.45
C SER A 211 9.95 -1.06 -13.67
N ASP A 212 9.49 -2.27 -13.93
CA ASP A 212 9.93 -3.10 -15.04
C ASP A 212 8.78 -3.29 -16.03
N TRP A 213 9.06 -2.97 -17.29
CA TRP A 213 8.14 -3.18 -18.42
C TRP A 213 8.51 -4.44 -19.19
N TYR A 214 7.53 -5.06 -19.85
CA TYR A 214 7.69 -6.23 -20.68
C TYR A 214 7.35 -5.93 -22.13
N ASP A 215 8.32 -6.08 -23.04
CA ASP A 215 8.03 -6.11 -24.48
C ASP A 215 7.46 -7.47 -24.82
N GLN A 216 6.30 -7.47 -25.46
CA GLN A 216 5.53 -8.69 -25.69
C GLN A 216 4.97 -8.70 -27.10
N LYS A 217 4.94 -9.87 -27.71
CA LYS A 217 4.32 -10.12 -29.01
C LYS A 217 3.19 -11.13 -28.87
N LYS A 218 2.02 -10.79 -29.40
CA LYS A 218 0.90 -11.73 -29.53
C LYS A 218 1.24 -12.76 -30.59
N LEU A 219 1.16 -14.02 -30.26
CA LEU A 219 1.33 -15.17 -31.13
C LEU A 219 0.05 -15.99 -31.09
N THR A 220 -0.23 -16.72 -32.19
CA THR A 220 -1.34 -17.66 -32.27
C THR A 220 -0.78 -19.05 -32.54
N ASP A 221 -1.07 -19.99 -31.68
CA ASP A 221 -0.73 -21.39 -31.88
C ASP A 221 -1.79 -22.04 -32.75
N THR A 222 -1.45 -22.21 -34.03
CA THR A 222 -2.35 -22.81 -35.02
C THR A 222 -2.39 -24.33 -34.93
N GLN A 223 -1.41 -24.96 -34.27
CA GLN A 223 -1.34 -26.42 -34.15
C GLN A 223 -2.21 -26.96 -33.00
N HIS A 224 -2.47 -26.13 -31.97
CA HIS A 224 -3.23 -26.50 -30.78
C HIS A 224 -4.54 -25.70 -30.64
N GLY A 225 -5.30 -25.52 -31.72
CA GLY A 225 -6.65 -24.94 -31.65
C GLY A 225 -6.72 -23.42 -31.77
N ASN A 226 -5.78 -22.77 -32.44
CA ASN A 226 -5.74 -21.31 -32.66
C ASN A 226 -5.74 -20.49 -31.36
N ILE A 227 -5.06 -20.97 -30.34
CA ILE A 227 -4.96 -20.25 -29.07
C ILE A 227 -3.97 -19.09 -29.20
N SER A 228 -4.43 -17.87 -28.90
CA SER A 228 -3.57 -16.70 -28.86
C SER A 228 -2.92 -16.54 -27.48
N TYR A 229 -1.64 -16.18 -27.44
CA TYR A 229 -0.91 -15.89 -26.20
C TYR A 229 0.12 -14.78 -26.42
N TYR A 230 0.55 -14.12 -25.33
CA TYR A 230 1.62 -13.14 -25.37
C TYR A 230 2.95 -13.78 -24.98
N LYS A 231 3.91 -13.76 -25.90
CA LYS A 231 5.32 -14.16 -25.64
C LYS A 231 6.11 -12.94 -25.18
N VAL A 232 6.71 -13.01 -24.01
CA VAL A 232 7.65 -11.98 -23.51
C VAL A 232 8.93 -12.07 -24.32
N LEU A 233 9.36 -10.94 -24.90
CA LEU A 233 10.58 -10.80 -25.68
C LEU A 233 11.71 -10.26 -24.82
N SER A 234 11.41 -9.20 -24.04
CA SER A 234 12.38 -8.59 -23.13
C SER A 234 11.71 -8.05 -21.88
N LYS A 235 12.53 -7.84 -20.84
CA LYS A 235 12.15 -7.16 -19.60
C LYS A 235 13.12 -6.00 -19.39
N THR A 236 12.62 -4.78 -19.29
CA THR A 236 13.42 -3.57 -19.20
C THR A 236 13.02 -2.74 -18.00
N ARG A 237 14.00 -2.27 -17.22
CA ARG A 237 13.80 -1.30 -16.16
C ARG A 237 13.51 0.08 -16.76
N ILE A 238 12.25 0.55 -16.64
CA ILE A 238 11.82 1.82 -17.24
C ILE A 238 11.85 2.99 -16.28
N GLN A 239 11.78 2.72 -14.98
CA GLN A 239 11.78 3.77 -13.96
C GLN A 239 12.53 3.33 -12.71
N LYS A 240 13.31 4.26 -12.15
CA LYS A 240 13.84 4.22 -10.78
C LYS A 240 13.42 5.50 -10.10
N GLN A 241 12.84 5.38 -8.92
CA GLN A 241 12.36 6.51 -8.12
C GLN A 241 12.98 6.43 -6.74
N LYS A 242 13.37 7.56 -6.19
CA LYS A 242 13.80 7.68 -4.81
C LYS A 242 13.13 8.90 -4.22
N ASP A 243 12.40 8.69 -3.14
CA ASP A 243 11.73 9.74 -2.40
C ASP A 243 12.36 9.84 -1.01
N MET A 244 12.49 11.07 -0.52
CA MET A 244 12.96 11.35 0.83
C MET A 244 12.01 12.37 1.43
N ALA A 245 11.59 12.13 2.66
CA ALA A 245 10.74 13.05 3.41
C ALA A 245 11.26 13.20 4.83
N VAL A 246 11.21 14.42 5.35
CA VAL A 246 11.45 14.73 6.76
C VAL A 246 10.24 15.49 7.27
N THR A 247 9.74 15.09 8.42
CA THR A 247 8.57 15.71 9.05
C THR A 247 8.90 16.11 10.48
N ALA A 248 8.38 17.24 10.91
CA ALA A 248 8.41 17.69 12.29
C ALA A 248 7.03 18.20 12.66
N GLU A 249 6.49 17.71 13.75
CA GLU A 249 5.19 18.09 14.29
C GLU A 249 5.37 18.45 15.76
N TYR A 250 4.76 19.52 16.18
CA TYR A 250 4.64 19.90 17.58
C TYR A 250 3.18 20.06 17.94
N ARG A 251 2.78 19.41 19.02
CA ARG A 251 1.43 19.51 19.58
C ARG A 251 1.52 19.88 21.06
N PHE A 252 0.73 20.85 21.46
CA PHE A 252 0.52 21.25 22.83
C PHE A 252 -0.94 20.98 23.21
N ASP A 253 -1.13 20.21 24.26
CA ASP A 253 -2.44 19.92 24.86
C ASP A 253 -2.48 20.53 26.26
N HIS A 254 -3.52 21.35 26.52
CA HIS A 254 -3.82 21.92 27.83
C HIS A 254 -5.22 21.46 28.26
N LEU A 255 -5.27 20.72 29.38
CA LEU A 255 -6.51 20.25 29.97
C LEU A 255 -6.97 21.23 31.03
N THR A 256 -8.18 21.76 30.89
CA THR A 256 -8.79 22.69 31.84
C THR A 256 -9.41 21.98 33.03
N ASP A 257 -9.97 20.78 32.81
CA ASP A 257 -10.60 19.93 33.83
C ASP A 257 -10.23 18.45 33.57
N GLY A 258 -9.25 17.90 34.31
CA GLY A 258 -8.89 16.49 34.20
C GLY A 258 -7.39 16.23 34.23
N GLN A 259 -7.01 14.97 34.39
CA GLN A 259 -5.63 14.49 34.37
C GLN A 259 -5.25 14.07 32.94
N CYS A 260 -4.02 14.34 32.53
CA CYS A 260 -3.41 13.71 31.36
C CYS A 260 -2.98 12.29 31.73
N ASP A 261 -3.72 11.28 31.33
CA ASP A 261 -3.29 9.89 31.39
C ASP A 261 -2.41 9.53 30.18
N PHE A 262 -1.28 8.90 30.47
CA PHE A 262 -0.31 8.39 29.46
C PHE A 262 -0.48 6.90 29.23
#